data_8ee21ee848c2aeb618ef2cea042226e4
#
_entry.id   8ee21ee848c2aeb618ef2cea042226e4
#
_cell.length_a   1.000
_cell.length_b   1.000
_cell.length_c   1.000
_cell.angle_alpha   90.00
_cell.angle_beta   90.00
_cell.angle_gamma   90.00
#
_symmetry.space_group_name_H-M   'P 1'
#
loop_
_entity.id
_entity.type
_entity.pdbx_description
1 polymer ?
#
loop_
_entity_poly.entity_id
_entity_poly.type
_entity_poly.pdbx_seq_one_letter_code
_entity_poly.pdbx_strand_id
1 'polypeptide(L)'
;MPAIDKLFEDKEFGPVRVMRNRRSRRIGLKVRGRPGKYGERISVTVPYLMRYQDGLDFMDRRRDWVRNVLREQDEAAGKAAADGRAMISVRDGLPVHTLVSDILFRADPELSGKVTVRGSMEDGRLTRTIRFPAEWLGAGGSVSDRARSEMLKEVLAGILRKDARPYLAARLAELAERYGFRYRRMTVKHNLSNWGSCSSLGNINLNLNLIRLPKPLCDYVLLHELCHLRERNHGPAFHSILGSLCRDNLSRLAAEGCQEASTYLSSPDPEGALRKAVAGWMIF
;
A
#
# COMPACT_ATOMS: atom_id res chain seq x y z
N MET A 1 -26.39 -13.95 5.25
CA MET A 1 -26.36 -13.44 6.64
C MET A 1 -24.95 -12.95 6.91
N PRO A 2 -24.79 -11.76 7.51
CA PRO A 2 -23.47 -11.24 7.85
C PRO A 2 -22.75 -12.15 8.84
N ALA A 3 -21.42 -12.20 8.75
CA ALA A 3 -20.59 -12.86 9.74
C ALA A 3 -20.87 -12.24 11.12
N ILE A 4 -21.15 -13.06 12.14
CA ILE A 4 -21.36 -12.55 13.50
C ILE A 4 -19.97 -12.27 14.07
N ASP A 5 -19.63 -11.01 14.12
CA ASP A 5 -18.36 -10.54 14.68
C ASP A 5 -18.56 -10.21 16.16
N LYS A 6 -17.58 -10.56 16.98
CA LYS A 6 -17.50 -10.12 18.37
C LYS A 6 -16.15 -9.46 18.63
N LEU A 7 -16.17 -8.42 19.42
CA LEU A 7 -14.98 -7.73 19.91
C LEU A 7 -14.74 -8.20 21.35
N PHE A 8 -13.50 -8.57 21.65
CA PHE A 8 -13.02 -8.97 22.96
C PHE A 8 -11.88 -8.06 23.36
N GLU A 9 -11.77 -7.74 24.62
CA GLU A 9 -10.67 -6.95 25.15
C GLU A 9 -9.58 -7.89 25.69
N ASP A 10 -8.38 -7.82 25.13
CA ASP A 10 -7.20 -8.51 25.61
C ASP A 10 -6.35 -7.55 26.44
N LYS A 11 -5.87 -8.02 27.61
CA LYS A 11 -5.12 -7.20 28.57
C LYS A 11 -3.80 -6.64 28.01
N GLU A 12 -3.18 -7.33 27.07
CA GLU A 12 -1.89 -6.94 26.49
C GLU A 12 -2.06 -6.25 25.12
N PHE A 13 -2.97 -6.75 24.30
CA PHE A 13 -3.09 -6.33 22.90
C PHE A 13 -4.25 -5.38 22.62
N GLY A 14 -5.10 -5.11 23.64
CA GLY A 14 -6.32 -4.31 23.46
C GLY A 14 -7.41 -5.07 22.69
N PRO A 15 -8.21 -4.38 21.85
CA PRO A 15 -9.34 -4.99 21.20
C PRO A 15 -8.95 -6.07 20.18
N VAL A 16 -9.52 -7.26 20.32
CA VAL A 16 -9.36 -8.41 19.43
C VAL A 16 -10.71 -8.75 18.79
N ARG A 17 -10.76 -8.77 17.47
CA ARG A 17 -11.96 -9.09 16.71
C ARG A 17 -12.01 -10.58 16.39
N VAL A 18 -13.04 -11.29 16.82
CA VAL A 18 -13.25 -12.71 16.50
C VAL A 18 -14.46 -12.85 15.59
N MET A 19 -14.27 -13.47 14.43
CA MET A 19 -15.27 -13.61 13.36
C MET A 19 -15.58 -15.08 13.09
N ARG A 20 -16.86 -15.45 13.02
CA ARG A 20 -17.30 -16.75 12.52
C ARG A 20 -17.51 -16.73 11.02
N ASN A 21 -16.89 -17.67 10.31
CA ASN A 21 -17.00 -17.75 8.85
C ASN A 21 -17.37 -19.16 8.40
N ARG A 22 -18.47 -19.28 7.64
CA ARG A 22 -18.97 -20.57 7.11
C ARG A 22 -18.04 -21.23 6.08
N ARG A 23 -17.23 -20.42 5.38
CA ARG A 23 -16.28 -20.91 4.39
C ARG A 23 -14.93 -21.29 4.98
N SER A 24 -14.67 -20.91 6.23
CA SER A 24 -13.41 -21.22 6.88
C SER A 24 -13.43 -22.65 7.44
N ARG A 25 -12.41 -23.40 7.09
CA ARG A 25 -12.20 -24.78 7.60
C ARG A 25 -11.19 -24.84 8.75
N ARG A 26 -10.45 -23.76 8.98
CA ARG A 26 -9.39 -23.65 10.00
C ARG A 26 -9.50 -22.29 10.71
N ILE A 27 -8.96 -22.24 11.93
CA ILE A 27 -8.81 -20.97 12.62
C ILE A 27 -7.70 -20.17 11.92
N GLY A 28 -7.99 -18.93 11.56
CA GLY A 28 -7.04 -17.98 10.98
C GLY A 28 -6.77 -16.85 11.96
N LEU A 29 -5.51 -16.49 12.18
CA LEU A 29 -5.07 -15.35 12.97
C LEU A 29 -4.42 -14.34 12.04
N LYS A 30 -4.87 -13.09 12.10
CA LYS A 30 -4.34 -11.98 11.30
C LYS A 30 -3.99 -10.82 12.21
N VAL A 31 -2.74 -10.38 12.13
CA VAL A 31 -2.24 -9.16 12.78
C VAL A 31 -2.09 -8.08 11.71
N ARG A 32 -2.51 -6.87 12.03
CA ARG A 32 -2.46 -5.72 11.12
C ARG A 32 -1.53 -4.65 11.65
N GLY A 33 -0.82 -3.98 10.76
CA GLY A 33 0.01 -2.82 11.11
C GLY A 33 -0.79 -1.59 11.53
N ARG A 34 -2.09 -1.54 11.16
CA ARG A 34 -3.00 -0.43 11.50
C ARG A 34 -4.23 -0.94 12.22
N PRO A 35 -4.78 -0.15 13.17
CA PRO A 35 -6.04 -0.45 13.80
C PRO A 35 -7.19 -0.55 12.79
N GLY A 36 -8.09 -1.50 12.99
CA GLY A 36 -9.33 -1.63 12.25
C GLY A 36 -10.41 -0.66 12.75
N LYS A 37 -11.66 -0.91 12.32
CA LYS A 37 -12.82 -0.04 12.62
C LYS A 37 -13.06 0.20 14.12
N TYR A 38 -12.72 -0.79 14.95
CA TYR A 38 -12.94 -0.77 16.40
C TYR A 38 -11.63 -0.63 17.19
N GLY A 39 -10.56 -0.15 16.55
CA GLY A 39 -9.25 -0.03 17.16
C GLY A 39 -8.43 -1.33 17.17
N GLU A 40 -9.00 -2.44 16.70
CA GLU A 40 -8.36 -3.76 16.70
C GLU A 40 -7.23 -3.86 15.70
N ARG A 41 -6.09 -4.38 16.13
CA ARG A 41 -4.97 -4.80 15.25
C ARG A 41 -4.95 -6.31 15.01
N ILE A 42 -5.69 -7.06 15.84
CA ILE A 42 -5.74 -8.51 15.80
C ILE A 42 -7.14 -8.96 15.39
N SER A 43 -7.22 -9.84 14.41
CA SER A 43 -8.47 -10.50 14.04
C SER A 43 -8.30 -12.00 13.93
N VAL A 44 -9.22 -12.73 14.55
CA VAL A 44 -9.27 -14.20 14.53
C VAL A 44 -10.51 -14.62 13.74
N THR A 45 -10.33 -15.47 12.76
CA THR A 45 -11.44 -16.08 12.01
C THR A 45 -11.57 -17.52 12.45
N VAL A 46 -12.76 -17.90 12.93
CA VAL A 46 -13.05 -19.28 13.32
C VAL A 46 -14.09 -19.91 12.38
N PRO A 47 -14.04 -21.23 12.13
CA PRO A 47 -15.11 -21.97 11.48
C PRO A 47 -16.45 -21.72 12.17
N TYR A 48 -17.54 -21.69 11.41
CA TYR A 48 -18.86 -21.27 11.90
C TYR A 48 -19.37 -22.06 13.12
N LEU A 49 -19.06 -23.37 13.19
CA LEU A 49 -19.48 -24.25 14.28
C LEU A 49 -18.58 -24.16 15.53
N MET A 50 -17.43 -23.51 15.44
CA MET A 50 -16.54 -23.34 16.58
C MET A 50 -16.98 -22.17 17.47
N ARG A 51 -16.63 -22.24 18.75
CA ARG A 51 -16.89 -21.16 19.70
C ARG A 51 -15.91 -20.00 19.50
N TYR A 52 -16.29 -18.81 19.89
CA TYR A 52 -15.38 -17.65 19.88
C TYR A 52 -14.17 -17.88 20.79
N GLN A 53 -14.39 -18.60 21.93
CA GLN A 53 -13.33 -18.94 22.86
C GLN A 53 -12.23 -19.78 22.20
N ASP A 54 -12.57 -20.71 21.32
CA ASP A 54 -11.59 -21.53 20.60
C ASP A 54 -10.63 -20.66 19.75
N GLY A 55 -11.13 -19.52 19.26
CA GLY A 55 -10.31 -18.52 18.56
C GLY A 55 -9.38 -17.75 19.48
N LEU A 56 -9.85 -17.35 20.66
CA LEU A 56 -9.04 -16.68 21.68
C LEU A 56 -7.95 -17.63 22.20
N ASP A 57 -8.29 -18.86 22.52
CA ASP A 57 -7.33 -19.88 22.96
C ASP A 57 -6.26 -20.18 21.88
N PHE A 58 -6.66 -20.11 20.61
CA PHE A 58 -5.70 -20.24 19.50
C PHE A 58 -4.74 -19.05 19.41
N MET A 59 -5.22 -17.84 19.65
CA MET A 59 -4.39 -16.64 19.73
C MET A 59 -3.45 -16.71 20.94
N ASP A 60 -3.96 -17.12 22.09
CA ASP A 60 -3.17 -17.24 23.33
C ASP A 60 -1.99 -18.20 23.19
N ARG A 61 -2.18 -19.35 22.54
CA ARG A 61 -1.07 -20.26 22.21
C ARG A 61 -0.03 -19.66 21.26
N ARG A 62 -0.32 -18.54 20.63
CA ARG A 62 0.58 -17.81 19.69
C ARG A 62 0.89 -16.40 20.16
N ARG A 63 0.73 -16.12 21.44
CA ARG A 63 0.89 -14.80 22.04
C ARG A 63 2.25 -14.19 21.73
N ASP A 64 3.32 -14.97 21.83
CA ASP A 64 4.68 -14.53 21.50
C ASP A 64 4.85 -14.19 20.01
N TRP A 65 4.25 -14.97 19.14
CA TRP A 65 4.23 -14.67 17.70
C TRP A 65 3.47 -13.38 17.42
N VAL A 66 2.31 -13.16 18.03
CA VAL A 66 1.53 -11.91 17.91
C VAL A 66 2.37 -10.73 18.37
N ARG A 67 3.02 -10.82 19.51
CA ARG A 67 3.88 -9.78 20.09
C ARG A 67 5.04 -9.44 19.15
N ASN A 68 5.71 -10.43 18.61
CA ASN A 68 6.82 -10.25 17.67
C ASN A 68 6.35 -9.55 16.37
N VAL A 69 5.24 -10.00 15.80
CA VAL A 69 4.68 -9.39 14.57
C VAL A 69 4.25 -7.94 14.82
N LEU A 70 3.62 -7.63 15.96
CA LEU A 70 3.24 -6.26 16.31
C LEU A 70 4.49 -5.38 16.46
N ARG A 71 5.52 -5.85 17.17
CA ARG A 71 6.80 -5.14 17.34
C ARG A 71 7.48 -4.87 15.99
N GLU A 72 7.61 -5.89 15.14
CA GLU A 72 8.19 -5.73 13.79
C GLU A 72 7.42 -4.72 12.94
N GLN A 73 6.09 -4.72 13.04
CA GLN A 73 5.25 -3.74 12.34
C GLN A 73 5.42 -2.32 12.89
N ASP A 74 5.56 -2.16 14.20
CA ASP A 74 5.77 -0.86 14.85
C ASP A 74 7.17 -0.31 14.57
N GLU A 75 8.19 -1.16 14.59
CA GLU A 75 9.56 -0.81 14.18
C GLU A 75 9.63 -0.42 12.70
N ALA A 76 8.94 -1.18 11.82
CA ALA A 76 8.85 -0.86 10.40
C ALA A 76 8.11 0.46 10.17
N ALA A 77 7.03 0.72 10.93
CA ALA A 77 6.30 1.99 10.88
C ALA A 77 7.17 3.17 11.36
N GLY A 78 7.95 2.98 12.43
CA GLY A 78 8.90 3.97 12.93
C GLY A 78 9.99 4.30 11.91
N LYS A 79 10.59 3.29 11.30
CA LYS A 79 11.57 3.46 10.20
C LYS A 79 10.94 4.14 8.98
N ALA A 80 9.74 3.72 8.58
CA ALA A 80 9.01 4.32 7.48
C ALA A 80 8.66 5.80 7.75
N ALA A 81 8.39 6.16 9.00
CA ALA A 81 8.18 7.55 9.41
C ALA A 81 9.46 8.37 9.27
N ALA A 82 10.60 7.84 9.73
CA ALA A 82 11.91 8.47 9.60
C ALA A 82 12.34 8.64 8.14
N ASP A 83 12.02 7.65 7.29
CA ASP A 83 12.39 7.63 5.86
C ASP A 83 11.37 8.36 4.94
N GLY A 84 10.36 9.03 5.50
CA GLY A 84 9.29 9.67 4.72
C GLY A 84 8.34 8.69 4.01
N ARG A 85 8.41 7.39 4.32
CA ARG A 85 7.56 6.32 3.75
C ARG A 85 6.26 6.10 4.52
N ALA A 86 6.09 6.85 5.62
CA ALA A 86 4.95 6.73 6.54
C ALA A 86 3.63 7.18 5.91
N MET A 87 2.56 6.91 6.64
CA MET A 87 1.24 7.48 6.36
C MET A 87 1.35 9.01 6.27
N ILE A 88 0.74 9.56 5.21
CA ILE A 88 0.73 11.01 4.99
C ILE A 88 0.04 11.70 6.16
N SER A 89 0.84 12.37 7.00
CA SER A 89 0.35 13.34 7.98
C SER A 89 0.38 14.72 7.31
N VAL A 90 -0.79 15.27 7.01
CA VAL A 90 -0.88 16.52 6.27
C VAL A 90 -0.39 17.68 7.13
N ARG A 91 0.61 18.41 6.61
CA ARG A 91 1.18 19.61 7.21
C ARG A 91 1.50 20.63 6.12
N ASP A 92 1.76 21.86 6.51
CA ASP A 92 2.27 22.85 5.56
C ASP A 92 3.64 22.45 5.00
N GLY A 93 3.84 22.69 3.72
CA GLY A 93 5.07 22.34 3.04
C GLY A 93 5.29 20.84 2.79
N LEU A 94 4.30 19.96 3.05
CA LEU A 94 4.44 18.52 2.80
C LEU A 94 4.53 18.23 1.30
N PRO A 95 5.67 17.72 0.79
CA PRO A 95 5.76 17.26 -0.59
C PRO A 95 5.28 15.81 -0.72
N VAL A 96 4.64 15.48 -1.82
CA VAL A 96 4.33 14.10 -2.25
C VAL A 96 4.84 13.93 -3.66
N HIS A 97 5.96 13.22 -3.80
CA HIS A 97 6.56 12.92 -5.10
C HIS A 97 5.89 11.68 -5.70
N THR A 98 5.66 11.71 -7.01
CA THR A 98 5.12 10.57 -7.75
C THR A 98 5.93 10.37 -9.04
N LEU A 99 5.68 9.29 -9.74
CA LEU A 99 6.28 9.02 -11.06
C LEU A 99 5.76 9.99 -12.16
N VAL A 100 4.70 10.74 -11.90
CA VAL A 100 4.01 11.58 -12.88
C VAL A 100 4.13 13.06 -12.56
N SER A 101 3.99 13.42 -11.29
CA SER A 101 3.91 14.81 -10.84
C SER A 101 4.40 14.98 -9.43
N ASP A 102 4.71 16.19 -9.04
CA ASP A 102 4.93 16.56 -7.64
C ASP A 102 3.68 17.24 -7.07
N ILE A 103 3.37 16.96 -5.83
CA ILE A 103 2.20 17.51 -5.15
C ILE A 103 2.69 18.13 -3.84
N LEU A 104 2.28 19.37 -3.58
CA LEU A 104 2.68 20.13 -2.40
C LEU A 104 1.43 20.56 -1.64
N PHE A 105 1.42 20.33 -0.32
CA PHE A 105 0.42 20.88 0.56
C PHE A 105 0.84 22.26 1.06
N ARG A 106 -0.04 23.26 0.99
CA ARG A 106 0.21 24.62 1.47
C ARG A 106 -0.94 25.11 2.32
N ALA A 107 -0.61 25.50 3.53
CA ALA A 107 -1.52 26.24 4.39
C ALA A 107 -1.66 27.68 3.87
N ASP A 108 -2.88 28.18 3.87
CA ASP A 108 -3.21 29.46 3.30
C ASP A 108 -4.09 30.27 4.27
N PRO A 109 -3.60 31.39 4.81
CA PRO A 109 -4.37 32.21 5.76
C PRO A 109 -5.57 32.93 5.12
N GLU A 110 -5.59 33.09 3.79
CA GLU A 110 -6.69 33.75 3.08
C GLU A 110 -7.83 32.80 2.74
N LEU A 111 -7.61 31.48 2.87
CA LEU A 111 -8.65 30.48 2.64
C LEU A 111 -9.47 30.23 3.91
N SER A 112 -10.78 30.17 3.73
CA SER A 112 -11.72 29.78 4.78
C SER A 112 -12.62 28.64 4.30
N GLY A 113 -12.65 27.54 5.04
CA GLY A 113 -13.59 26.43 4.88
C GLY A 113 -13.49 25.60 3.58
N LYS A 114 -12.58 25.93 2.63
CA LYS A 114 -12.47 25.23 1.35
C LYS A 114 -11.02 24.88 1.00
N VAL A 115 -10.86 23.82 0.22
CA VAL A 115 -9.57 23.39 -0.35
C VAL A 115 -9.54 23.72 -1.82
N THR A 116 -8.40 24.19 -2.30
CA THR A 116 -8.18 24.47 -3.72
C THR A 116 -6.97 23.71 -4.25
N VAL A 117 -6.99 23.36 -5.53
CA VAL A 117 -5.87 22.70 -6.20
C VAL A 117 -5.48 23.55 -7.42
N ARG A 118 -4.22 23.92 -7.49
CA ARG A 118 -3.64 24.61 -8.66
C ARG A 118 -2.52 23.75 -9.23
N GLY A 119 -2.38 23.75 -10.55
CA GLY A 119 -1.30 23.09 -11.27
C GLY A 119 -0.42 24.11 -11.96
N SER A 120 0.88 23.90 -11.94
CA SER A 120 1.90 24.66 -12.68
C SER A 120 2.90 23.69 -13.30
N MET A 121 3.58 24.13 -14.36
CA MET A 121 4.75 23.40 -14.87
C MET A 121 5.99 24.09 -14.29
N GLU A 122 6.80 23.32 -13.57
CA GLU A 122 8.04 23.76 -12.95
C GLU A 122 9.16 22.84 -13.45
N ASP A 123 10.18 23.39 -14.07
CA ASP A 123 11.33 22.66 -14.63
C ASP A 123 10.93 21.47 -15.53
N GLY A 124 9.87 21.66 -16.33
CA GLY A 124 9.33 20.60 -17.21
C GLY A 124 8.53 19.50 -16.51
N ARG A 125 8.30 19.62 -15.19
CA ARG A 125 7.54 18.68 -14.38
C ARG A 125 6.24 19.32 -13.89
N LEU A 126 5.16 18.55 -13.92
CA LEU A 126 3.87 19.02 -13.42
C LEU A 126 3.88 19.04 -11.88
N THR A 127 3.72 20.23 -11.32
CA THR A 127 3.56 20.45 -9.87
C THR A 127 2.11 20.85 -9.57
N ARG A 128 1.53 20.25 -8.54
CA ARG A 128 0.19 20.60 -8.05
C ARG A 128 0.27 21.05 -6.60
N THR A 129 -0.29 22.21 -6.32
CA THR A 129 -0.40 22.73 -4.95
C THR A 129 -1.81 22.54 -4.43
N ILE A 130 -1.96 21.77 -3.36
CA ILE A 130 -3.18 21.64 -2.58
C ILE A 130 -3.12 22.71 -1.48
N ARG A 131 -3.92 23.80 -1.64
CA ARG A 131 -4.01 24.88 -0.64
C ARG A 131 -5.20 24.60 0.28
N PHE A 132 -4.99 24.73 1.57
CA PHE A 132 -5.99 24.49 2.62
C PHE A 132 -5.94 25.59 3.68
N PRO A 133 -7.02 25.86 4.44
CA PRO A 133 -7.04 26.91 5.45
C PRO A 133 -5.96 26.72 6.51
N ALA A 134 -5.18 27.77 6.79
CA ALA A 134 -4.11 27.73 7.80
C ALA A 134 -4.67 27.45 9.21
N GLU A 135 -5.90 27.85 9.50
CA GLU A 135 -6.61 27.54 10.75
C GLU A 135 -6.85 26.06 11.04
N TRP A 136 -6.59 25.19 10.02
CA TRP A 136 -6.69 23.72 10.21
C TRP A 136 -5.44 23.12 10.84
N LEU A 137 -4.35 23.89 10.90
CA LEU A 137 -3.12 23.45 11.56
C LEU A 137 -3.29 23.53 13.08
N GLY A 138 -2.95 22.44 13.77
CA GLY A 138 -2.85 22.42 15.23
C GLY A 138 -1.47 22.93 15.71
N ALA A 139 -1.29 22.99 17.02
CA ALA A 139 -0.06 23.47 17.67
C ALA A 139 1.23 22.76 17.20
N GLY A 140 1.14 21.53 16.69
CA GLY A 140 2.26 20.77 16.12
C GLY A 140 2.49 20.98 14.61
N GLY A 141 1.86 21.97 13.98
CA GLY A 141 2.03 22.28 12.55
C GLY A 141 1.43 21.25 11.58
N SER A 142 0.67 20.29 12.09
CA SER A 142 -0.07 19.30 11.29
C SER A 142 -1.57 19.51 11.43
N VAL A 143 -2.34 19.05 10.44
CA VAL A 143 -3.81 19.05 10.52
C VAL A 143 -4.24 18.00 11.54
N SER A 144 -4.67 18.46 12.72
CA SER A 144 -5.01 17.63 13.86
C SER A 144 -6.45 17.09 13.81
N ASP A 145 -7.38 17.84 13.20
CA ASP A 145 -8.76 17.40 13.02
C ASP A 145 -8.86 16.25 12.02
N ARG A 146 -9.44 15.13 12.47
CA ARG A 146 -9.53 13.90 11.68
C ARG A 146 -10.33 14.09 10.39
N ALA A 147 -11.46 14.78 10.43
CA ALA A 147 -12.33 14.95 9.27
C ALA A 147 -11.65 15.83 8.21
N ARG A 148 -10.95 16.90 8.62
CA ARG A 148 -10.16 17.77 7.74
C ARG A 148 -8.98 17.03 7.14
N SER A 149 -8.27 16.24 7.93
CA SER A 149 -7.16 15.40 7.45
C SER A 149 -7.64 14.37 6.41
N GLU A 150 -8.76 13.69 6.66
CA GLU A 150 -9.33 12.73 5.70
C GLU A 150 -9.81 13.44 4.43
N MET A 151 -10.40 14.63 4.52
CA MET A 151 -10.78 15.44 3.35
C MET A 151 -9.56 15.75 2.48
N LEU A 152 -8.45 16.17 3.06
CA LEU A 152 -7.21 16.47 2.32
C LEU A 152 -6.61 15.22 1.69
N LYS A 153 -6.68 14.07 2.35
CA LYS A 153 -6.27 12.78 1.79
C LYS A 153 -7.17 12.34 0.63
N GLU A 154 -8.47 12.60 0.69
CA GLU A 154 -9.37 12.31 -0.43
C GLU A 154 -9.07 13.21 -1.64
N VAL A 155 -8.74 14.48 -1.43
CA VAL A 155 -8.28 15.38 -2.51
C VAL A 155 -6.99 14.81 -3.14
N LEU A 156 -6.01 14.41 -2.33
CA LEU A 156 -4.80 13.77 -2.80
C LEU A 156 -5.10 12.47 -3.57
N ALA A 157 -5.96 11.62 -3.03
CA ALA A 157 -6.36 10.36 -3.69
C ALA A 157 -7.02 10.63 -5.05
N GLY A 158 -7.81 11.70 -5.17
CA GLY A 158 -8.38 12.16 -6.44
C GLY A 158 -7.33 12.51 -7.47
N ILE A 159 -6.29 13.27 -7.07
CA ILE A 159 -5.15 13.63 -7.92
C ILE A 159 -4.38 12.38 -8.33
N LEU A 160 -4.00 11.55 -7.36
CA LEU A 160 -3.26 10.31 -7.64
C LEU A 160 -4.03 9.37 -8.57
N ARG A 161 -5.35 9.25 -8.42
CA ARG A 161 -6.18 8.41 -9.30
C ARG A 161 -6.16 8.90 -10.74
N LYS A 162 -6.22 10.23 -10.93
CA LYS A 162 -6.16 10.86 -12.24
C LYS A 162 -4.82 10.60 -12.93
N ASP A 163 -3.72 10.67 -12.19
CA ASP A 163 -2.37 10.46 -12.71
C ASP A 163 -2.02 8.97 -12.86
N ALA A 164 -2.39 8.16 -11.88
CA ALA A 164 -2.08 6.72 -11.87
C ALA A 164 -2.74 5.96 -13.02
N ARG A 165 -3.97 6.32 -13.40
CA ARG A 165 -4.70 5.57 -14.39
C ARG A 165 -4.02 5.51 -15.76
N PRO A 166 -3.63 6.63 -16.41
CA PRO A 166 -2.93 6.59 -17.69
C PRO A 166 -1.51 6.01 -17.55
N TYR A 167 -0.77 6.40 -16.51
CA TYR A 167 0.60 5.94 -16.31
C TYR A 167 0.68 4.41 -16.13
N LEU A 168 -0.11 3.87 -15.19
CA LEU A 168 -0.11 2.43 -14.91
C LEU A 168 -0.65 1.61 -16.08
N ALA A 169 -1.63 2.16 -16.84
CA ALA A 169 -2.13 1.49 -18.04
C ALA A 169 -1.05 1.36 -19.10
N ALA A 170 -0.35 2.45 -19.41
CA ALA A 170 0.73 2.45 -20.40
C ALA A 170 1.88 1.54 -19.96
N ARG A 171 2.30 1.64 -18.68
CA ARG A 171 3.42 0.86 -18.17
C ARG A 171 3.11 -0.64 -18.07
N LEU A 172 1.91 -1.00 -17.63
CA LEU A 172 1.47 -2.41 -17.60
C LEU A 172 1.39 -3.00 -19.00
N ALA A 173 0.89 -2.25 -19.99
CA ALA A 173 0.83 -2.69 -21.38
C ALA A 173 2.21 -2.92 -21.97
N GLU A 174 3.16 -1.99 -21.75
CA GLU A 174 4.55 -2.11 -22.18
C GLU A 174 5.22 -3.36 -21.61
N LEU A 175 5.09 -3.61 -20.28
CA LEU A 175 5.66 -4.78 -19.64
C LEU A 175 4.98 -6.08 -20.12
N ALA A 176 3.65 -6.05 -20.30
CA ALA A 176 2.91 -7.21 -20.78
C ALA A 176 3.31 -7.58 -22.22
N GLU A 177 3.44 -6.62 -23.11
CA GLU A 177 3.90 -6.83 -24.49
C GLU A 177 5.33 -7.39 -24.52
N ARG A 178 6.26 -6.75 -23.78
CA ARG A 178 7.68 -7.15 -23.71
C ARG A 178 7.86 -8.59 -23.27
N TYR A 179 7.10 -9.02 -22.26
CA TYR A 179 7.28 -10.35 -21.64
C TYR A 179 6.22 -11.37 -22.08
N GLY A 180 5.41 -11.03 -23.10
CA GLY A 180 4.45 -11.95 -23.72
C GLY A 180 3.29 -12.32 -22.79
N PHE A 181 2.79 -11.39 -21.98
CA PHE A 181 1.62 -11.57 -21.16
C PHE A 181 0.37 -10.99 -21.84
N ARG A 182 -0.80 -11.62 -21.60
CA ARG A 182 -2.09 -11.11 -22.03
C ARG A 182 -3.04 -11.06 -20.86
N TYR A 183 -3.41 -9.85 -20.44
CA TYR A 183 -4.43 -9.63 -19.42
C TYR A 183 -5.74 -9.16 -20.05
N ARG A 184 -6.85 -9.38 -19.35
CA ARG A 184 -8.18 -9.02 -19.85
C ARG A 184 -8.51 -7.55 -19.64
N ARG A 185 -8.28 -7.04 -18.43
CA ARG A 185 -8.64 -5.69 -18.01
C ARG A 185 -7.73 -5.21 -16.87
N MET A 186 -7.40 -3.93 -16.87
CA MET A 186 -6.76 -3.26 -15.74
C MET A 186 -7.72 -2.24 -15.10
N THR A 187 -7.67 -2.14 -13.76
CA THR A 187 -8.45 -1.16 -12.99
C THR A 187 -7.57 -0.56 -11.90
N VAL A 188 -7.64 0.76 -11.72
CA VAL A 188 -6.97 1.44 -10.60
C VAL A 188 -7.94 1.57 -9.43
N LYS A 189 -7.52 1.14 -8.25
CA LYS A 189 -8.29 1.16 -7.00
C LYS A 189 -7.53 1.89 -5.90
N HIS A 190 -8.26 2.32 -4.88
CA HIS A 190 -7.70 2.81 -3.62
C HIS A 190 -7.92 1.75 -2.54
N ASN A 191 -7.03 0.78 -2.47
CA ASN A 191 -7.04 -0.25 -1.44
C ASN A 191 -6.08 0.13 -0.31
N LEU A 192 -6.44 -0.20 0.93
CA LEU A 192 -5.60 0.09 2.10
C LEU A 192 -4.69 -1.08 2.50
N SER A 193 -4.77 -2.24 1.82
CA SER A 193 -4.12 -3.47 2.28
C SER A 193 -3.26 -4.19 1.24
N ASN A 194 -3.37 -3.84 -0.04
CA ASN A 194 -2.60 -4.49 -1.10
C ASN A 194 -2.24 -3.53 -2.23
N TRP A 195 -1.11 -3.75 -2.86
CA TRP A 195 -0.59 -2.97 -3.97
C TRP A 195 -1.23 -3.36 -5.30
N GLY A 196 -1.60 -4.63 -5.45
CA GLY A 196 -2.23 -5.17 -6.63
C GLY A 196 -3.01 -6.44 -6.36
N SER A 197 -3.70 -6.95 -7.37
CA SER A 197 -4.29 -8.28 -7.40
C SER A 197 -4.61 -8.72 -8.82
N CYS A 198 -4.39 -9.99 -9.14
CA CYS A 198 -4.78 -10.61 -10.39
C CYS A 198 -5.87 -11.66 -10.13
N SER A 199 -7.00 -11.56 -10.85
CA SER A 199 -8.07 -12.56 -10.77
C SER A 199 -7.81 -13.76 -11.68
N SER A 200 -8.54 -14.87 -11.43
CA SER A 200 -8.50 -16.05 -12.30
C SER A 200 -8.95 -15.80 -13.73
N LEU A 201 -9.67 -14.71 -13.98
CA LEU A 201 -10.12 -14.29 -15.31
C LEU A 201 -9.13 -13.34 -16.00
N GLY A 202 -7.94 -13.10 -15.43
CA GLY A 202 -6.94 -12.21 -16.00
C GLY A 202 -7.26 -10.72 -15.81
N ASN A 203 -8.11 -10.34 -14.83
CA ASN A 203 -8.32 -8.94 -14.50
C ASN A 203 -7.30 -8.51 -13.44
N ILE A 204 -6.55 -7.45 -13.73
CA ILE A 204 -5.53 -6.89 -12.84
C ILE A 204 -6.10 -5.62 -12.19
N ASN A 205 -6.05 -5.56 -10.87
CA ASN A 205 -6.34 -4.36 -10.10
C ASN A 205 -5.04 -3.81 -9.53
N LEU A 206 -4.79 -2.54 -9.70
CA LEU A 206 -3.59 -1.85 -9.24
C LEU A 206 -3.96 -0.74 -8.26
N ASN A 207 -3.13 -0.53 -7.25
CA ASN A 207 -3.33 0.53 -6.28
C ASN A 207 -2.87 1.88 -6.86
N LEU A 208 -3.67 2.94 -6.66
CA LEU A 208 -3.27 4.29 -7.08
C LEU A 208 -1.97 4.76 -6.42
N ASN A 209 -1.63 4.25 -5.24
CA ASN A 209 -0.39 4.57 -4.54
C ASN A 209 0.87 4.03 -5.23
N LEU A 210 0.76 3.16 -6.23
CA LEU A 210 1.91 2.63 -6.97
C LEU A 210 2.75 3.73 -7.62
N ILE A 211 2.13 4.82 -8.06
CA ILE A 211 2.88 5.93 -8.65
C ILE A 211 3.72 6.73 -7.64
N ARG A 212 3.57 6.48 -6.34
CA ARG A 212 4.41 7.04 -5.27
C ARG A 212 5.68 6.23 -5.05
N LEU A 213 5.71 5.01 -5.54
CA LEU A 213 6.91 4.17 -5.47
C LEU A 213 7.95 4.63 -6.49
N PRO A 214 9.24 4.45 -6.21
CA PRO A 214 10.28 4.47 -7.23
C PRO A 214 9.95 3.53 -8.40
N LYS A 215 10.36 3.88 -9.61
CA LYS A 215 10.03 3.13 -10.84
C LYS A 215 10.34 1.63 -10.74
N PRO A 216 11.50 1.17 -10.22
CA PRO A 216 11.78 -0.26 -10.07
C PRO A 216 10.78 -0.98 -9.15
N LEU A 217 10.31 -0.32 -8.08
CA LEU A 217 9.35 -0.91 -7.15
C LEU A 217 7.93 -0.94 -7.74
N CYS A 218 7.54 0.10 -8.47
CA CYS A 218 6.29 0.10 -9.22
C CYS A 218 6.28 -1.05 -10.22
N ASP A 219 7.31 -1.17 -11.04
CA ASP A 219 7.44 -2.22 -12.05
C ASP A 219 7.45 -3.62 -11.43
N TYR A 220 8.10 -3.79 -10.27
CA TYR A 220 8.06 -5.06 -9.53
C TYR A 220 6.62 -5.50 -9.25
N VAL A 221 5.78 -4.61 -8.77
CA VAL A 221 4.37 -4.94 -8.49
C VAL A 221 3.62 -5.26 -9.79
N LEU A 222 3.85 -4.49 -10.86
CA LEU A 222 3.23 -4.78 -12.16
C LEU A 222 3.63 -6.17 -12.69
N LEU A 223 4.92 -6.51 -12.62
CA LEU A 223 5.44 -7.82 -13.02
C LEU A 223 4.89 -8.94 -12.13
N HIS A 224 4.76 -8.70 -10.83
CA HIS A 224 4.15 -9.63 -9.88
C HIS A 224 2.71 -9.99 -10.29
N GLU A 225 1.88 -8.98 -10.60
CA GLU A 225 0.50 -9.21 -11.04
C GLU A 225 0.42 -9.88 -12.43
N LEU A 226 1.35 -9.57 -13.33
CA LEU A 226 1.47 -10.25 -14.62
C LEU A 226 1.87 -11.72 -14.45
N CYS A 227 2.79 -12.04 -13.53
CA CYS A 227 3.18 -13.43 -13.25
C CYS A 227 1.99 -14.30 -12.81
N HIS A 228 1.01 -13.73 -12.10
CA HIS A 228 -0.20 -14.45 -11.70
C HIS A 228 -1.09 -14.91 -12.87
N LEU A 229 -0.86 -14.40 -14.08
CA LEU A 229 -1.51 -14.91 -15.29
C LEU A 229 -0.99 -16.29 -15.71
N ARG A 230 0.24 -16.66 -15.31
CA ARG A 230 0.87 -17.97 -15.56
C ARG A 230 0.86 -18.83 -14.31
N GLU A 231 1.29 -18.25 -13.18
CA GLU A 231 1.42 -18.96 -11.90
C GLU A 231 0.59 -18.26 -10.82
N ARG A 232 -0.46 -18.93 -10.33
CA ARG A 232 -1.39 -18.33 -9.37
C ARG A 232 -0.87 -18.29 -7.94
N ASN A 233 -0.04 -19.26 -7.59
CA ASN A 233 0.50 -19.43 -6.24
C ASN A 233 1.96 -18.97 -6.20
N HIS A 234 2.37 -18.38 -5.10
CA HIS A 234 3.76 -17.93 -4.87
C HIS A 234 4.69 -19.11 -4.57
N GLY A 235 4.66 -20.14 -5.43
CA GLY A 235 5.58 -21.28 -5.36
C GLY A 235 6.90 -21.03 -6.07
N PRO A 236 7.79 -22.05 -6.12
CA PRO A 236 9.11 -21.93 -6.78
C PRO A 236 9.04 -21.49 -8.24
N ALA A 237 8.04 -21.98 -9.01
CA ALA A 237 7.85 -21.59 -10.40
C ALA A 237 7.50 -20.10 -10.53
N PHE A 238 6.62 -19.56 -9.67
CA PHE A 238 6.31 -18.15 -9.62
C PHE A 238 7.54 -17.29 -9.37
N HIS A 239 8.33 -17.60 -8.33
CA HIS A 239 9.53 -16.83 -7.99
C HIS A 239 10.63 -16.97 -9.06
N SER A 240 10.73 -18.11 -9.72
CA SER A 240 11.67 -18.30 -10.85
C SER A 240 11.31 -17.35 -12.02
N ILE A 241 10.04 -17.30 -12.41
CA ILE A 241 9.56 -16.41 -13.48
C ILE A 241 9.77 -14.95 -13.07
N LEU A 242 9.24 -14.55 -11.92
CA LEU A 242 9.30 -13.17 -11.43
C LEU A 242 10.76 -12.70 -11.27
N GLY A 243 11.64 -13.54 -10.72
CA GLY A 243 13.05 -13.22 -10.55
C GLY A 243 13.78 -12.97 -11.87
N SER A 244 13.48 -13.77 -12.90
CA SER A 244 14.02 -13.56 -14.24
C SER A 244 13.55 -12.24 -14.86
N LEU A 245 12.24 -11.95 -14.78
CA LEU A 245 11.66 -10.72 -15.30
C LEU A 245 12.18 -9.48 -14.56
N CYS A 246 12.30 -9.56 -13.25
CA CYS A 246 12.85 -8.46 -12.43
C CYS A 246 14.29 -8.15 -12.83
N ARG A 247 15.13 -9.16 -13.01
CA ARG A 247 16.54 -8.99 -13.40
C ARG A 247 16.65 -8.33 -14.76
N ASP A 248 15.91 -8.80 -15.76
CA ASP A 248 15.88 -8.21 -17.09
C ASP A 248 15.38 -6.75 -17.06
N ASN A 249 14.27 -6.48 -16.40
CA ASN A 249 13.72 -5.12 -16.29
C ASN A 249 14.66 -4.16 -15.56
N LEU A 250 15.31 -4.62 -14.47
CA LEU A 250 16.31 -3.82 -13.74
C LEU A 250 17.52 -3.50 -14.61
N SER A 251 18.02 -4.49 -15.38
CA SER A 251 19.15 -4.29 -16.30
C SER A 251 18.81 -3.20 -17.34
N ARG A 252 17.61 -3.25 -17.88
CA ARG A 252 17.14 -2.25 -18.85
C ARG A 252 16.99 -0.85 -18.21
N LEU A 253 16.35 -0.77 -17.04
CA LEU A 253 16.20 0.50 -16.33
C LEU A 253 17.56 1.10 -15.94
N ALA A 254 18.52 0.27 -15.54
CA ALA A 254 19.89 0.71 -15.24
C ALA A 254 20.57 1.27 -16.48
N ALA A 255 20.43 0.62 -17.64
CA ALA A 255 20.94 1.09 -18.92
C ALA A 255 20.29 2.42 -19.38
N GLU A 256 19.02 2.67 -18.96
CA GLU A 256 18.31 3.95 -19.15
C GLU A 256 18.74 5.02 -18.12
N GLY A 257 19.69 4.73 -17.22
CA GLY A 257 20.20 5.68 -16.22
C GLY A 257 19.44 5.68 -14.88
N CYS A 258 18.56 4.70 -14.63
CA CYS A 258 17.85 4.62 -13.34
C CYS A 258 18.79 4.11 -12.24
N GLN A 259 19.26 5.00 -11.37
CA GLN A 259 20.20 4.69 -10.28
C GLN A 259 19.65 3.66 -9.30
N GLU A 260 18.37 3.78 -8.94
CA GLU A 260 17.72 2.82 -8.03
C GLU A 260 17.70 1.41 -8.63
N ALA A 261 17.51 1.29 -9.94
CA ALA A 261 17.54 -0.01 -10.61
C ALA A 261 18.92 -0.65 -10.53
N SER A 262 20.00 0.12 -10.71
CA SER A 262 21.38 -0.35 -10.56
C SER A 262 21.64 -0.88 -9.15
N THR A 263 21.12 -0.20 -8.13
CA THR A 263 21.22 -0.62 -6.73
C THR A 263 20.56 -1.97 -6.48
N TYR A 264 19.34 -2.19 -7.00
CA TYR A 264 18.65 -3.48 -6.84
C TYR A 264 19.29 -4.58 -7.68
N LEU A 265 19.79 -4.25 -8.87
CA LEU A 265 20.44 -5.21 -9.77
C LEU A 265 21.72 -5.79 -9.17
N SER A 266 22.47 -5.01 -8.38
CA SER A 266 23.68 -5.47 -7.70
C SER A 266 23.43 -6.42 -6.52
N SER A 267 22.15 -6.59 -6.10
CA SER A 267 21.79 -7.54 -5.06
C SER A 267 21.98 -9.00 -5.52
N PRO A 268 22.46 -9.92 -4.67
CA PRO A 268 22.47 -11.35 -4.97
C PRO A 268 21.07 -11.92 -5.26
N ASP A 269 20.05 -11.37 -4.62
CA ASP A 269 18.62 -11.67 -4.82
C ASP A 269 17.82 -10.38 -5.13
N PRO A 270 17.81 -9.91 -6.40
CA PRO A 270 17.12 -8.69 -6.77
C PRO A 270 15.60 -8.75 -6.52
N GLU A 271 14.95 -9.90 -6.76
CA GLU A 271 13.51 -10.08 -6.50
C GLU A 271 13.20 -9.92 -5.00
N GLY A 272 13.94 -10.60 -4.14
CA GLY A 272 13.79 -10.50 -2.70
C GLY A 272 14.07 -9.11 -2.16
N ALA A 273 15.06 -8.40 -2.72
CA ALA A 273 15.35 -7.01 -2.37
C ALA A 273 14.20 -6.06 -2.73
N LEU A 274 13.64 -6.19 -3.95
CA LEU A 274 12.47 -5.43 -4.39
C LEU A 274 11.24 -5.70 -3.51
N ARG A 275 10.97 -6.99 -3.24
CA ARG A 275 9.87 -7.43 -2.38
C ARG A 275 9.96 -6.82 -0.99
N LYS A 276 11.14 -6.87 -0.38
CA LYS A 276 11.41 -6.27 0.94
C LYS A 276 11.23 -4.76 0.92
N ALA A 277 11.70 -4.10 -0.13
CA ALA A 277 11.58 -2.66 -0.28
C ALA A 277 10.11 -2.24 -0.42
N VAL A 278 9.30 -2.91 -1.26
CA VAL A 278 7.86 -2.62 -1.40
C VAL A 278 7.11 -2.84 -0.08
N ALA A 279 7.46 -3.88 0.68
CA ALA A 279 6.86 -4.14 1.99
C ALA A 279 7.13 -3.02 3.01
N GLY A 280 8.21 -2.25 2.83
CA GLY A 280 8.53 -1.08 3.66
C GLY A 280 7.72 0.18 3.34
N TRP A 281 6.96 0.22 2.24
CA TRP A 281 6.12 1.33 1.87
C TRP A 281 4.70 1.19 2.41
N MET A 282 4.11 2.31 2.84
CA MET A 282 2.75 2.35 3.37
C MET A 282 1.77 2.91 2.33
N ILE A 283 0.67 2.20 2.17
CA ILE A 283 -0.52 2.67 1.45
C ILE A 283 -1.30 3.59 2.39
N PHE A 284 -1.80 4.71 1.93
CA PHE A 284 -2.64 5.63 2.73
C PHE A 284 -4.10 5.58 2.30
#